data_a3332988a99420defb2dce1952aee838
#
_entry.id   a3332988a99420defb2dce1952aee838
#
_cell.length_a   1.000
_cell.length_b   1.000
_cell.length_c   1.000
_cell.angle_alpha   90.00
_cell.angle_beta   90.00
_cell.angle_gamma   90.00
#
_symmetry.space_group_name_H-M   'P 1'
#
loop_
_entity.id
_entity.type
_entity.pdbx_description
1 polymer ?
#
loop_
_entity_poly.entity_id
_entity_poly.type
_entity_poly.pdbx_seq_one_letter_code
_entity_poly.pdbx_strand_id
1 'polypeptide(L)'
;RLKWLDYHNLLGIVTVAWLTVVGLTGVVNTLATPILETWQNRSLADLTAGYQGAAVPTPREMASLDDAVAQAREAAEDMTLQFVAFPGGDWSTDYHYAVFLHGNTPLTSHIVTPALVDARTGAFAAMREMPWYNKTLALSGPLHFGDYGGLPLKILWALLDVITIVVLI
;
A
#
# COMPACT_ATOMS: atom_id res chain seq x y z
N ARG A 1 -45.53 -3.21 -14.25
CA ARG A 1 -44.70 -1.99 -14.39
C ARG A 1 -44.23 -1.42 -13.06
N LEU A 2 -45.14 -1.30 -12.06
CA LEU A 2 -44.81 -0.82 -10.71
C LEU A 2 -43.78 -1.74 -9.99
N LYS A 3 -43.94 -3.07 -10.08
CA LYS A 3 -43.00 -4.03 -9.45
C LYS A 3 -41.56 -3.91 -9.96
N TRP A 4 -41.34 -3.60 -11.24
CA TRP A 4 -40.01 -3.35 -11.79
C TRP A 4 -39.36 -2.11 -11.19
N LEU A 5 -40.12 -1.03 -11.03
CA LEU A 5 -39.63 0.19 -10.42
C LEU A 5 -39.25 -0.03 -8.95
N ASP A 6 -40.07 -0.81 -8.22
CA ASP A 6 -39.77 -1.14 -6.82
C ASP A 6 -38.51 -1.99 -6.69
N TYR A 7 -38.30 -2.98 -7.57
CA TYR A 7 -37.05 -3.77 -7.59
C TYR A 7 -35.83 -2.92 -7.97
N HIS A 8 -35.95 -2.08 -8.99
CA HIS A 8 -34.89 -1.17 -9.38
C HIS A 8 -34.48 -0.24 -8.23
N ASN A 9 -35.44 0.38 -7.57
CA ASN A 9 -35.19 1.25 -6.42
C ASN A 9 -34.56 0.49 -5.24
N LEU A 10 -35.07 -0.69 -4.93
CA LEU A 10 -34.53 -1.52 -3.83
C LEU A 10 -33.07 -1.92 -4.13
N LEU A 11 -32.79 -2.42 -5.32
CA LEU A 11 -31.44 -2.81 -5.74
C LEU A 11 -30.50 -1.59 -5.77
N GLY A 12 -30.97 -0.45 -6.25
CA GLY A 12 -30.22 0.80 -6.25
C GLY A 12 -29.83 1.25 -4.84
N ILE A 13 -30.74 1.18 -3.88
CA ILE A 13 -30.45 1.52 -2.48
C ILE A 13 -29.42 0.56 -1.86
N VAL A 14 -29.55 -0.73 -2.12
CA VAL A 14 -28.62 -1.76 -1.62
C VAL A 14 -27.21 -1.55 -2.18
N THR A 15 -27.07 -1.15 -3.44
CA THR A 15 -25.78 -0.97 -4.09
C THR A 15 -25.16 0.39 -3.87
N VAL A 16 -25.94 1.44 -3.49
CA VAL A 16 -25.43 2.82 -3.40
C VAL A 16 -24.27 2.98 -2.41
N ALA A 17 -24.37 2.35 -1.26
CA ALA A 17 -23.29 2.41 -0.25
C ALA A 17 -22.00 1.76 -0.76
N TRP A 18 -22.12 0.61 -1.38
CA TRP A 18 -21.00 -0.09 -2.00
C TRP A 18 -20.40 0.70 -3.17
N LEU A 19 -21.24 1.23 -4.08
CA LEU A 19 -20.79 2.11 -5.19
C LEU A 19 -20.04 3.33 -4.69
N THR A 20 -20.48 3.91 -3.56
CA THR A 20 -19.77 5.04 -2.93
C THR A 20 -18.38 4.62 -2.46
N VAL A 21 -18.26 3.48 -1.79
CA VAL A 21 -16.96 2.95 -1.35
C VAL A 21 -16.05 2.68 -2.54
N VAL A 22 -16.52 1.94 -3.54
CA VAL A 22 -15.74 1.59 -4.73
C VAL A 22 -15.37 2.85 -5.55
N GLY A 23 -16.29 3.79 -5.70
CA GLY A 23 -16.05 5.04 -6.41
C GLY A 23 -14.99 5.92 -5.72
N LEU A 24 -15.12 6.16 -4.42
CA LEU A 24 -14.16 6.97 -3.66
C LEU A 24 -12.77 6.31 -3.60
N THR A 25 -12.72 5.02 -3.34
CA THR A 25 -11.44 4.28 -3.33
C THR A 25 -10.82 4.19 -4.73
N GLY A 26 -11.61 4.11 -5.78
CA GLY A 26 -11.15 4.19 -7.17
C GLY A 26 -10.46 5.51 -7.49
N VAL A 27 -11.04 6.63 -7.03
CA VAL A 27 -10.39 7.96 -7.17
C VAL A 27 -9.05 7.98 -6.44
N VAL A 28 -8.98 7.50 -5.19
CA VAL A 28 -7.72 7.43 -4.42
C VAL A 28 -6.69 6.56 -5.14
N ASN A 29 -7.09 5.39 -5.64
CA ASN A 29 -6.19 4.47 -6.35
C ASN A 29 -5.66 5.07 -7.66
N THR A 30 -6.46 5.89 -8.36
CA THR A 30 -6.02 6.61 -9.56
C THR A 30 -4.92 7.63 -9.24
N LEU A 31 -4.89 8.15 -8.02
CA LEU A 31 -3.88 9.10 -7.54
C LEU A 31 -2.65 8.42 -6.89
N ALA A 32 -2.49 7.10 -7.06
CA ALA A 32 -1.40 6.36 -6.42
C ALA A 32 -0.01 6.92 -6.76
N THR A 33 0.27 7.14 -8.06
CA THR A 33 1.58 7.66 -8.51
C THR A 33 1.92 9.01 -7.86
N PRO A 34 1.11 10.08 -7.99
CA PRO A 34 1.46 11.36 -7.37
C PRO A 34 1.50 11.32 -5.84
N ILE A 35 0.75 10.41 -5.19
CA ILE A 35 0.82 10.19 -3.74
C ILE A 35 2.18 9.62 -3.36
N LEU A 36 2.66 8.60 -4.08
CA LEU A 36 3.95 7.95 -3.84
C LEU A 36 5.13 8.89 -4.12
N GLU A 37 5.10 9.61 -5.24
CA GLU A 37 6.11 10.62 -5.57
C GLU A 37 6.19 11.72 -4.50
N THR A 38 5.05 12.16 -3.98
CA THR A 38 5.00 13.13 -2.87
C THR A 38 5.67 12.58 -1.62
N TRP A 39 5.43 11.31 -1.31
CA TRP A 39 6.06 10.63 -0.17
C TRP A 39 7.58 10.52 -0.33
N GLN A 40 8.04 10.05 -1.48
CA GLN A 40 9.48 9.94 -1.77
C GLN A 40 10.17 11.31 -1.63
N ASN A 41 9.62 12.33 -2.28
CA ASN A 41 10.22 13.66 -2.30
C ASN A 41 10.21 14.38 -0.94
N ARG A 42 9.27 14.05 -0.05
CA ARG A 42 9.13 14.73 1.25
C ARG A 42 9.65 13.90 2.43
N SER A 43 9.38 12.60 2.42
CA SER A 43 9.66 11.74 3.59
C SER A 43 11.00 11.03 3.51
N LEU A 44 11.57 10.89 2.31
CA LEU A 44 12.86 10.23 2.11
C LEU A 44 13.99 11.19 1.72
N ALA A 45 13.67 12.44 1.38
CA ALA A 45 14.67 13.42 0.92
C ALA A 45 15.75 13.71 1.96
N ASP A 46 15.39 13.78 3.24
CA ASP A 46 16.34 14.00 4.33
C ASP A 46 17.31 12.84 4.53
N LEU A 47 16.90 11.63 4.19
CA LEU A 47 17.74 10.42 4.31
C LEU A 47 18.79 10.33 3.20
N THR A 48 18.55 10.98 2.06
CA THR A 48 19.51 11.02 0.95
C THR A 48 20.51 12.18 1.07
N ALA A 49 20.28 13.13 1.98
CA ALA A 49 21.16 14.30 2.14
C ALA A 49 22.61 13.92 2.49
N GLY A 50 22.82 12.84 3.25
CA GLY A 50 24.16 12.32 3.60
C GLY A 50 24.88 11.64 2.45
N TYR A 51 24.22 11.37 1.33
CA TYR A 51 24.77 10.66 0.18
C TYR A 51 25.08 11.58 -1.02
N GLN A 52 25.01 12.90 -0.84
CA GLN A 52 25.28 13.86 -1.93
C GLN A 52 26.68 13.63 -2.50
N GLY A 53 26.75 13.33 -3.80
CA GLY A 53 28.00 13.03 -4.51
C GLY A 53 28.50 11.58 -4.32
N ALA A 54 27.85 10.76 -3.53
CA ALA A 54 28.17 9.34 -3.44
C ALA A 54 27.73 8.59 -4.71
N ALA A 55 28.50 7.61 -5.13
CA ALA A 55 28.09 6.72 -6.21
C ALA A 55 26.96 5.79 -5.72
N VAL A 56 25.94 5.60 -6.53
CA VAL A 56 24.91 4.58 -6.29
C VAL A 56 25.56 3.20 -6.22
N PRO A 57 25.27 2.38 -5.18
CA PRO A 57 25.89 1.07 -5.05
C PRO A 57 25.49 0.15 -6.22
N THR A 58 26.49 -0.48 -6.83
CA THR A 58 26.22 -1.55 -7.81
C THR A 58 25.77 -2.82 -7.10
N PRO A 59 25.09 -3.76 -7.77
CA PRO A 59 24.63 -5.00 -7.15
C PRO A 59 25.72 -5.83 -6.45
N ARG A 60 26.99 -5.68 -6.88
CA ARG A 60 28.15 -6.36 -6.26
C ARG A 60 28.66 -5.69 -4.98
N GLU A 61 28.31 -4.41 -4.81
CA GLU A 61 28.71 -3.61 -3.65
C GLU A 61 27.62 -3.58 -2.58
N MET A 62 26.44 -4.15 -2.88
CA MET A 62 25.34 -4.20 -1.95
C MET A 62 25.61 -5.22 -0.84
N ALA A 63 25.19 -4.86 0.37
CA ALA A 63 25.14 -5.75 1.51
C ALA A 63 24.14 -6.89 1.28
N SER A 64 24.26 -7.95 2.05
CA SER A 64 23.35 -9.09 1.99
C SER A 64 21.89 -8.65 2.25
N LEU A 65 20.99 -9.14 1.41
CA LEU A 65 19.55 -8.92 1.60
C LEU A 65 19.06 -9.55 2.91
N ASP A 66 19.60 -10.71 3.28
CA ASP A 66 19.24 -11.39 4.52
C ASP A 66 19.62 -10.56 5.75
N ASP A 67 20.80 -9.92 5.72
CA ASP A 67 21.25 -9.03 6.78
C ASP A 67 20.36 -7.77 6.86
N ALA A 68 20.00 -7.18 5.72
CA ALA A 68 19.10 -6.03 5.65
C ALA A 68 17.71 -6.36 6.24
N VAL A 69 17.18 -7.53 5.91
CA VAL A 69 15.90 -8.01 6.46
C VAL A 69 16.02 -8.29 7.96
N ALA A 70 17.12 -8.85 8.42
CA ALA A 70 17.37 -9.10 9.85
C ALA A 70 17.39 -7.80 10.65
N GLN A 71 18.10 -6.78 10.17
CA GLN A 71 18.15 -5.45 10.78
C GLN A 71 16.77 -4.78 10.86
N ALA A 72 15.98 -4.88 9.78
CA ALA A 72 14.63 -4.34 9.77
C ALA A 72 13.69 -5.06 10.75
N ARG A 73 13.81 -6.37 10.89
CA ARG A 73 13.02 -7.16 11.85
C ARG A 73 13.39 -6.88 13.29
N GLU A 74 14.66 -6.67 13.57
CA GLU A 74 15.13 -6.26 14.91
C GLU A 74 14.56 -4.91 15.32
N ALA A 75 14.43 -3.98 14.36
CA ALA A 75 13.84 -2.67 14.60
C ALA A 75 12.30 -2.69 14.78
N ALA A 76 11.63 -3.79 14.42
CA ALA A 76 10.17 -3.93 14.45
C ALA A 76 9.73 -5.38 14.74
N GLU A 77 10.04 -5.87 15.93
CA GLU A 77 9.81 -7.27 16.34
C GLU A 77 8.34 -7.73 16.23
N ASP A 78 7.40 -6.80 16.43
CA ASP A 78 5.95 -7.07 16.38
C ASP A 78 5.35 -6.98 14.98
N MET A 79 6.16 -6.74 13.94
CA MET A 79 5.69 -6.58 12.56
C MET A 79 6.12 -7.76 11.69
N THR A 80 5.35 -8.00 10.63
CA THR A 80 5.61 -9.06 9.65
C THR A 80 6.16 -8.48 8.36
N LEU A 81 7.19 -9.11 7.80
CA LEU A 81 7.75 -8.74 6.51
C LEU A 81 6.71 -8.95 5.39
N GLN A 82 6.53 -7.95 4.56
CA GLN A 82 5.67 -8.04 3.38
C GLN A 82 6.50 -8.13 2.09
N PHE A 83 7.36 -7.17 1.84
CA PHE A 83 8.27 -7.17 0.68
C PHE A 83 9.49 -6.28 0.93
N VAL A 84 10.47 -6.37 0.05
CA VAL A 84 11.65 -5.50 0.04
C VAL A 84 11.73 -4.78 -1.30
N ALA A 85 11.87 -3.46 -1.25
CA ALA A 85 12.22 -2.65 -2.41
C ALA A 85 13.74 -2.43 -2.46
N PHE A 86 14.31 -2.63 -3.64
CA PHE A 86 15.74 -2.47 -3.89
C PHE A 86 16.08 -0.99 -4.13
N PRO A 87 17.35 -0.60 -3.91
CA PRO A 87 17.85 0.73 -4.24
C PRO A 87 17.53 1.12 -5.68
N GLY A 88 17.13 2.37 -5.90
CA GLY A 88 16.74 2.90 -7.21
C GLY A 88 15.33 2.51 -7.69
N GLY A 89 14.57 1.76 -6.89
CA GLY A 89 13.18 1.46 -7.20
C GLY A 89 12.21 2.52 -6.68
N ASP A 90 10.98 2.53 -7.19
CA ASP A 90 9.92 3.52 -6.87
C ASP A 90 9.55 3.58 -5.37
N TRP A 91 9.86 2.53 -4.62
CA TRP A 91 9.52 2.39 -3.21
C TRP A 91 10.71 2.58 -2.26
N SER A 92 11.86 2.99 -2.78
CA SER A 92 13.07 3.18 -2.00
C SER A 92 13.84 4.42 -2.45
N THR A 93 15.02 4.63 -1.89
CA THR A 93 16.00 5.60 -2.37
C THR A 93 17.07 4.88 -3.20
N ASP A 94 17.94 5.62 -3.87
CA ASP A 94 19.08 5.05 -4.62
C ASP A 94 20.10 4.34 -3.72
N TYR A 95 20.04 4.57 -2.41
CA TYR A 95 21.07 4.15 -1.44
C TYR A 95 20.60 3.16 -0.39
N HIS A 96 19.28 2.87 -0.33
CA HIS A 96 18.72 2.02 0.72
C HIS A 96 17.94 0.84 0.19
N TYR A 97 18.00 -0.29 0.86
CA TYR A 97 16.89 -1.25 0.86
C TYR A 97 15.74 -0.66 1.68
N ALA A 98 14.53 -0.71 1.14
CA ALA A 98 13.34 -0.41 1.92
C ALA A 98 12.60 -1.73 2.24
N VAL A 99 12.70 -2.16 3.48
CA VAL A 99 12.07 -3.38 3.98
C VAL A 99 10.70 -2.98 4.52
N PHE A 100 9.64 -3.37 3.81
CA PHE A 100 8.27 -3.04 4.18
C PHE A 100 7.71 -4.09 5.12
N LEU A 101 7.33 -3.62 6.30
CA LEU A 101 6.76 -4.42 7.38
C LEU A 101 5.32 -3.98 7.61
N HIS A 102 4.42 -4.90 7.96
CA HIS A 102 3.02 -4.61 8.27
C HIS A 102 2.64 -5.12 9.65
N GLY A 103 1.61 -4.52 10.26
CA GLY A 103 1.08 -4.98 11.54
C GLY A 103 0.26 -6.26 11.43
N ASN A 104 0.03 -6.91 12.57
CA ASN A 104 -0.58 -8.25 12.66
C ASN A 104 -2.10 -8.23 12.92
N THR A 105 -2.77 -7.06 12.83
CA THR A 105 -4.23 -6.96 12.94
C THR A 105 -4.88 -6.89 11.55
N PRO A 106 -6.17 -7.23 11.40
CA PRO A 106 -6.86 -7.12 10.12
C PRO A 106 -6.77 -5.75 9.47
N LEU A 107 -6.76 -4.67 10.25
CA LEU A 107 -6.63 -3.30 9.74
C LEU A 107 -5.17 -2.97 9.39
N THR A 108 -4.24 -3.29 10.27
CA THR A 108 -2.82 -2.94 10.11
C THR A 108 -2.07 -3.85 9.16
N SER A 109 -2.62 -5.01 8.81
CA SER A 109 -2.03 -5.93 7.81
C SER A 109 -1.93 -5.32 6.40
N HIS A 110 -2.69 -4.28 6.11
CA HIS A 110 -2.62 -3.53 4.85
C HIS A 110 -1.86 -2.20 4.97
N ILE A 111 -1.45 -1.82 6.18
CA ILE A 111 -0.67 -0.60 6.42
C ILE A 111 0.78 -1.00 6.59
N VAL A 112 1.60 -0.61 5.63
CA VAL A 112 3.03 -0.92 5.64
C VAL A 112 3.84 0.22 6.23
N THR A 113 4.96 -0.12 6.86
CA THR A 113 5.95 0.81 7.38
C THR A 113 7.31 0.42 6.83
N PRO A 114 8.00 1.30 6.08
CA PRO A 114 9.33 1.01 5.57
C PRO A 114 10.39 1.18 6.66
N ALA A 115 11.19 0.14 6.84
CA ALA A 115 12.47 0.18 7.52
C ALA A 115 13.56 0.32 6.46
N LEU A 116 14.34 1.39 6.52
CA LEU A 116 15.38 1.70 5.57
C LEU A 116 16.72 1.21 6.10
N VAL A 117 17.42 0.44 5.27
CA VAL A 117 18.73 -0.13 5.56
C VAL A 117 19.70 0.32 4.46
N ASP A 118 20.83 0.89 4.85
CA ASP A 118 21.87 1.31 3.91
C ASP A 118 22.30 0.13 3.03
N ALA A 119 22.18 0.31 1.72
CA ALA A 119 22.38 -0.78 0.78
C ALA A 119 23.84 -1.21 0.65
N ARG A 120 24.82 -0.37 1.00
CA ARG A 120 26.23 -0.67 0.94
C ARG A 120 26.75 -1.32 2.22
N THR A 121 26.31 -0.81 3.36
CA THR A 121 26.84 -1.23 4.66
C THR A 121 25.97 -2.28 5.37
N GLY A 122 24.71 -2.42 4.99
CA GLY A 122 23.74 -3.24 5.71
C GLY A 122 23.27 -2.64 7.05
N ALA A 123 23.67 -1.40 7.36
CA ALA A 123 23.31 -0.76 8.60
C ALA A 123 21.86 -0.24 8.56
N PHE A 124 21.12 -0.40 9.68
CA PHE A 124 19.81 0.22 9.84
C PHE A 124 19.94 1.75 9.81
N ALA A 125 19.21 2.40 8.91
CA ALA A 125 19.25 3.85 8.74
C ALA A 125 18.07 4.54 9.44
N ALA A 126 16.84 4.12 9.18
CA ALA A 126 15.65 4.70 9.79
C ALA A 126 14.42 3.83 9.57
N MET A 127 13.44 3.95 10.47
CA MET A 127 12.07 3.51 10.23
C MET A 127 11.19 4.74 10.08
N ARG A 128 10.37 4.78 9.03
CA ARG A 128 9.53 5.94 8.73
C ARG A 128 8.06 5.54 8.70
N GLU A 129 7.27 6.13 9.59
CA GLU A 129 5.82 5.96 9.48
C GLU A 129 5.30 6.53 8.16
N MET A 130 4.39 5.78 7.53
CA MET A 130 3.66 6.27 6.37
C MET A 130 2.77 7.46 6.76
N PRO A 131 2.84 8.59 6.06
CA PRO A 131 1.94 9.71 6.27
C PRO A 131 0.48 9.31 5.98
N TRP A 132 -0.47 10.08 6.50
CA TRP A 132 -1.89 9.76 6.41
C TRP A 132 -2.37 9.50 4.98
N TYR A 133 -1.88 10.24 3.99
CA TYR A 133 -2.27 10.08 2.59
C TYR A 133 -1.80 8.74 1.99
N ASN A 134 -0.61 8.25 2.37
CA ASN A 134 -0.15 6.91 1.98
C ASN A 134 -0.91 5.81 2.71
N LYS A 135 -1.25 6.02 4.01
CA LYS A 135 -2.14 5.11 4.74
C LYS A 135 -3.51 5.02 4.07
N THR A 136 -4.06 6.15 3.60
CA THR A 136 -5.32 6.19 2.84
C THR A 136 -5.21 5.40 1.54
N LEU A 137 -4.12 5.55 0.80
CA LEU A 137 -3.86 4.76 -0.41
C LEU A 137 -3.76 3.25 -0.09
N ALA A 138 -3.01 2.89 0.94
CA ALA A 138 -2.85 1.50 1.37
C ALA A 138 -4.18 0.83 1.77
N LEU A 139 -5.10 1.59 2.39
CA LEU A 139 -6.42 1.12 2.77
C LEU A 139 -7.41 1.11 1.59
N SER A 140 -7.24 2.00 0.61
CA SER A 140 -8.18 2.13 -0.51
C SER A 140 -8.17 0.91 -1.42
N GLY A 141 -7.01 0.30 -1.66
CA GLY A 141 -6.90 -0.91 -2.48
C GLY A 141 -7.74 -2.07 -1.94
N PRO A 142 -7.50 -2.56 -0.72
CA PRO A 142 -8.29 -3.62 -0.10
C PRO A 142 -9.79 -3.31 0.00
N LEU A 143 -10.17 -2.05 0.27
CA LEU A 143 -11.57 -1.63 0.29
C LEU A 143 -12.20 -1.68 -1.11
N HIS A 144 -11.46 -1.26 -2.14
CA HIS A 144 -11.91 -1.28 -3.52
C HIS A 144 -12.21 -2.70 -4.01
N PHE A 145 -11.34 -3.65 -3.65
CA PHE A 145 -11.43 -5.05 -4.10
C PHE A 145 -12.09 -6.00 -3.09
N GLY A 146 -12.59 -5.51 -1.96
CA GLY A 146 -13.21 -6.33 -0.93
C GLY A 146 -12.23 -7.27 -0.19
N ASP A 147 -10.96 -6.88 -0.05
CA ASP A 147 -9.90 -7.77 0.47
C ASP A 147 -9.75 -7.78 2.00
N TYR A 148 -10.64 -7.12 2.74
CA TYR A 148 -10.62 -7.14 4.20
C TYR A 148 -11.30 -8.35 4.84
N GLY A 149 -12.19 -9.03 4.12
CA GLY A 149 -12.98 -10.16 4.64
C GLY A 149 -12.66 -11.48 3.96
N GLY A 150 -11.53 -11.59 3.27
CA GLY A 150 -11.15 -12.78 2.52
C GLY A 150 -12.15 -13.13 1.42
N LEU A 151 -12.24 -14.43 1.08
CA LEU A 151 -13.08 -14.91 0.00
C LEU A 151 -14.59 -14.56 0.13
N PRO A 152 -15.22 -14.63 1.33
CA PRO A 152 -16.63 -14.26 1.46
C PRO A 152 -16.92 -12.82 1.06
N LEU A 153 -16.08 -11.87 1.45
CA LEU A 153 -16.27 -10.47 1.10
C LEU A 153 -16.01 -10.22 -0.39
N LYS A 154 -15.02 -10.86 -0.99
CA LYS A 154 -14.76 -10.80 -2.44
C LYS A 154 -15.94 -11.32 -3.25
N ILE A 155 -16.58 -12.41 -2.81
CA ILE A 155 -17.80 -12.93 -3.44
C ILE A 155 -18.94 -11.91 -3.32
N LEU A 156 -19.13 -11.29 -2.15
CA LEU A 156 -20.13 -10.25 -1.96
C LEU A 156 -19.88 -9.06 -2.91
N TRP A 157 -18.64 -8.61 -3.05
CA TRP A 157 -18.26 -7.54 -4.00
C TRP A 157 -18.63 -7.91 -5.43
N ALA A 158 -18.26 -9.12 -5.88
CA ALA A 158 -18.61 -9.61 -7.22
C ALA A 158 -20.13 -9.69 -7.45
N LEU A 159 -20.90 -10.07 -6.43
CA LEU A 159 -22.37 -10.08 -6.51
C LEU A 159 -22.95 -8.66 -6.64
N LEU A 160 -22.41 -7.71 -5.91
CA LEU A 160 -22.81 -6.29 -5.98
C LEU A 160 -22.44 -5.67 -7.34
N ASP A 161 -21.31 -6.07 -7.95
CA ASP A 161 -20.97 -5.71 -9.33
C ASP A 161 -22.05 -6.18 -10.32
N VAL A 162 -22.44 -7.45 -10.23
CA VAL A 162 -23.48 -8.03 -11.10
C VAL A 162 -24.84 -7.32 -10.90
N ILE A 163 -25.22 -7.04 -9.64
CA ILE A 163 -26.46 -6.31 -9.35
C ILE A 163 -26.40 -4.90 -9.94
N THR A 164 -25.25 -4.22 -9.82
CA THR A 164 -25.07 -2.89 -10.39
C THR A 164 -25.23 -2.88 -11.91
N ILE A 165 -24.68 -3.87 -12.61
CA ILE A 165 -24.86 -4.02 -14.05
C ILE A 165 -26.36 -4.14 -14.38
N VAL A 166 -27.12 -4.96 -13.63
CA VAL A 166 -28.56 -5.14 -13.84
C VAL A 166 -29.34 -3.85 -13.58
N VAL A 167 -28.93 -3.03 -12.61
CA VAL A 167 -29.57 -1.73 -12.31
C VAL A 167 -29.31 -0.70 -13.39
N LEU A 168 -28.15 -0.74 -14.07
CA LEU A 168 -27.73 0.22 -15.09
C LEU A 168 -28.29 -0.07 -16.50
N ILE A 169 -28.84 -1.28 -16.75
CA ILE A 169 -29.44 -1.70 -18.02
C ILE A 169 -30.96 -1.53 -17.98
#